data_17c0f536fca3e6a316886421030828a2
#
_entry.id   17c0f536fca3e6a316886421030828a2
#
_cell.length_a   1.000
_cell.length_b   1.000
_cell.length_c   1.000
_cell.angle_alpha   90.00
_cell.angle_beta   90.00
_cell.angle_gamma   90.00
#
_symmetry.space_group_name_H-M   'P 1'
#
loop_
_entity.id
_entity.type
_entity.pdbx_description
1 polymer ?
#
loop_
_entity_poly.entity_id
_entity_poly.type
_entity_poly.pdbx_seq_one_letter_code
_entity_poly.pdbx_strand_id
1 'polypeptide(L)'
;MTRPSLEEAAIQTDIAVLSDRWDALPEAEEAVRAAVRAAAAHRDVKPPPDAELSVALADDATVQNLNRDYRAKDKPTNVLSFPAVHGPLLGDVIIAYETLVREAAEENIPPRDHLTLLTVHGLLHLLGYDHETEAQAVAMEALETSILTGLGIKDPHAAGRMMPDGPNA
;
A
#
# COMPACT_ATOMS: atom_id res chain seq x y z
N MET A 1 12.58 -25.94 -19.54
CA MET A 1 11.35 -25.70 -18.86
C MET A 1 11.38 -24.42 -18.08
N THR A 2 10.41 -23.68 -18.29
CA THR A 2 10.30 -22.47 -17.55
C THR A 2 9.64 -22.78 -16.23
N ARG A 3 10.29 -22.44 -15.21
CA ARG A 3 9.62 -22.35 -13.94
C ARG A 3 8.41 -21.44 -14.09
N PRO A 4 7.40 -21.59 -13.27
CA PRO A 4 6.37 -20.60 -13.21
C PRO A 4 7.10 -19.31 -12.94
N SER A 5 7.12 -18.47 -13.91
CA SER A 5 7.91 -17.30 -13.79
C SER A 5 7.29 -16.43 -12.73
N LEU A 6 8.13 -15.76 -12.00
CA LEU A 6 7.64 -14.73 -11.08
C LEU A 6 6.79 -13.70 -11.82
N GLU A 7 7.01 -13.59 -13.11
CA GLU A 7 6.23 -12.70 -13.96
C GLU A 7 4.78 -13.14 -14.11
N GLU A 8 4.51 -14.44 -14.09
CA GLU A 8 3.13 -14.94 -14.18
C GLU A 8 2.33 -14.63 -12.94
N ALA A 9 2.98 -14.58 -11.78
CA ALA A 9 2.35 -14.21 -10.53
C ALA A 9 2.51 -12.73 -10.23
N ALA A 10 3.26 -12.02 -11.06
CA ALA A 10 3.59 -10.63 -10.79
C ALA A 10 2.42 -9.71 -11.12
N ILE A 11 2.31 -8.63 -10.36
CA ILE A 11 1.41 -7.54 -10.64
C ILE A 11 2.22 -6.45 -11.32
N GLN A 12 1.78 -6.05 -12.52
CA GLN A 12 2.44 -4.94 -13.22
C GLN A 12 2.15 -3.64 -12.47
N THR A 13 3.19 -2.94 -12.10
CA THR A 13 3.07 -1.75 -11.26
C THR A 13 3.56 -0.51 -12.00
N ASP A 14 2.67 0.44 -12.19
CA ASP A 14 3.02 1.76 -12.70
C ASP A 14 3.12 2.73 -11.54
N ILE A 15 4.22 3.45 -11.45
CA ILE A 15 4.44 4.40 -10.36
C ILE A 15 4.56 5.79 -10.94
N ALA A 16 3.72 6.70 -10.48
CA ALA A 16 3.78 8.11 -10.82
C ALA A 16 4.23 8.89 -9.59
N VAL A 17 5.31 9.67 -9.74
CA VAL A 17 5.79 10.55 -8.67
C VAL A 17 5.21 11.94 -8.92
N LEU A 18 4.28 12.36 -8.09
CA LEU A 18 3.52 13.60 -8.31
C LEU A 18 4.04 14.78 -7.50
N SER A 19 5.06 14.57 -6.67
CA SER A 19 5.64 15.63 -5.86
C SER A 19 7.14 15.42 -5.74
N ASP A 20 7.90 16.50 -5.83
CA ASP A 20 9.35 16.46 -5.67
C ASP A 20 9.79 16.21 -4.22
N ARG A 21 8.87 16.24 -3.27
CA ARG A 21 9.18 15.87 -1.88
C ARG A 21 9.74 14.45 -1.79
N TRP A 22 9.34 13.59 -2.73
CA TRP A 22 9.82 12.21 -2.77
C TRP A 22 11.31 12.09 -3.15
N ASP A 23 11.93 13.18 -3.62
CA ASP A 23 13.38 13.20 -3.84
C ASP A 23 14.15 12.92 -2.54
N ALA A 24 13.57 13.23 -1.38
CA ALA A 24 14.18 12.96 -0.08
C ALA A 24 14.16 11.47 0.28
N LEU A 25 13.44 10.65 -0.47
CA LEU A 25 13.39 9.19 -0.27
C LEU A 25 13.67 8.51 -1.61
N PRO A 26 14.93 8.51 -2.07
CA PRO A 26 15.24 8.02 -3.42
C PRO A 26 14.95 6.55 -3.63
N GLU A 27 14.85 5.75 -2.58
CA GLU A 27 14.52 4.33 -2.67
C GLU A 27 13.00 4.07 -2.72
N ALA A 28 12.17 5.12 -2.80
CA ALA A 28 10.72 4.95 -2.69
C ALA A 28 10.14 4.04 -3.77
N GLU A 29 10.52 4.24 -5.03
CA GLU A 29 9.96 3.42 -6.11
C GLU A 29 10.34 1.95 -5.95
N GLU A 30 11.58 1.67 -5.59
CA GLU A 30 12.01 0.29 -5.37
C GLU A 30 11.31 -0.32 -4.16
N ALA A 31 11.08 0.45 -3.11
CA ALA A 31 10.33 -0.04 -1.96
C ALA A 31 8.90 -0.42 -2.34
N VAL A 32 8.24 0.40 -3.16
CA VAL A 32 6.90 0.09 -3.66
C VAL A 32 6.91 -1.20 -4.48
N ARG A 33 7.87 -1.33 -5.40
CA ARG A 33 7.94 -2.52 -6.24
C ARG A 33 8.24 -3.78 -5.42
N ALA A 34 9.12 -3.68 -4.44
CA ALA A 34 9.43 -4.80 -3.56
C ALA A 34 8.21 -5.21 -2.73
N ALA A 35 7.44 -4.23 -2.25
CA ALA A 35 6.21 -4.50 -1.50
C ALA A 35 5.19 -5.25 -2.35
N VAL A 36 4.99 -4.81 -3.58
CA VAL A 36 4.04 -5.44 -4.50
C VAL A 36 4.49 -6.86 -4.84
N ARG A 37 5.79 -7.04 -5.14
CA ARG A 37 6.33 -8.38 -5.44
C ARG A 37 6.12 -9.34 -4.27
N ALA A 38 6.41 -8.87 -3.05
CA ALA A 38 6.27 -9.72 -1.87
C ALA A 38 4.81 -10.10 -1.63
N ALA A 39 3.90 -9.14 -1.79
CA ALA A 39 2.47 -9.42 -1.62
C ALA A 39 1.98 -10.40 -2.69
N ALA A 40 2.34 -10.16 -3.95
CA ALA A 40 1.90 -11.02 -5.04
C ALA A 40 2.44 -12.44 -4.93
N ALA A 41 3.62 -12.61 -4.34
CA ALA A 41 4.24 -13.91 -4.17
C ALA A 41 3.75 -14.67 -2.93
N HIS A 42 3.01 -14.01 -2.05
CA HIS A 42 2.51 -14.67 -0.85
C HIS A 42 1.46 -15.72 -1.22
N ARG A 43 1.56 -16.90 -0.61
CA ARG A 43 0.72 -18.05 -0.95
C ARG A 43 -0.78 -17.77 -0.77
N ASP A 44 -1.14 -16.87 0.15
CA ASP A 44 -2.53 -16.56 0.43
C ASP A 44 -3.07 -15.42 -0.43
N VAL A 45 -2.23 -14.81 -1.25
CA VAL A 45 -2.63 -13.72 -2.15
C VAL A 45 -2.77 -14.29 -3.56
N LYS A 46 -3.94 -14.10 -4.15
CA LYS A 46 -4.27 -14.64 -5.46
C LYS A 46 -4.66 -13.52 -6.41
N PRO A 47 -3.68 -12.79 -6.95
CA PRO A 47 -4.04 -11.74 -7.90
C PRO A 47 -4.60 -12.36 -9.18
N PRO A 48 -5.53 -11.64 -9.85
CA PRO A 48 -6.02 -12.09 -11.14
C PRO A 48 -4.89 -12.15 -12.16
N PRO A 49 -5.05 -12.97 -13.23
CA PRO A 49 -4.07 -12.96 -14.32
C PRO A 49 -3.92 -11.57 -14.90
N ASP A 50 -2.71 -11.19 -15.25
CA ASP A 50 -2.39 -9.90 -15.87
C ASP A 50 -2.79 -8.70 -15.01
N ALA A 51 -2.86 -8.87 -13.69
CA ALA A 51 -3.23 -7.78 -12.79
C ALA A 51 -2.26 -6.60 -12.90
N GLU A 52 -2.82 -5.41 -12.84
CA GLU A 52 -2.08 -4.15 -12.89
C GLU A 52 -2.41 -3.31 -11.67
N LEU A 53 -1.45 -2.53 -11.22
CA LEU A 53 -1.61 -1.63 -10.09
C LEU A 53 -1.01 -0.28 -10.44
N SER A 54 -1.74 0.77 -10.14
CA SER A 54 -1.25 2.14 -10.28
C SER A 54 -0.94 2.69 -8.88
N VAL A 55 0.28 3.20 -8.69
CA VAL A 55 0.66 3.82 -7.42
C VAL A 55 1.09 5.25 -7.68
N ALA A 56 0.50 6.19 -6.97
CA ALA A 56 0.88 7.59 -7.04
C ALA A 56 1.55 8.00 -5.74
N LEU A 57 2.77 8.49 -5.85
CA LEU A 57 3.53 9.05 -4.74
C LEU A 57 3.27 10.56 -4.74
N ALA A 58 2.39 10.98 -3.86
CA ALA A 58 1.83 12.33 -3.87
C ALA A 58 2.19 13.10 -2.59
N ASP A 59 1.56 14.24 -2.41
CA ASP A 59 1.70 15.05 -1.21
C ASP A 59 0.36 15.12 -0.46
N ASP A 60 0.38 15.69 0.74
CA ASP A 60 -0.81 15.81 1.57
C ASP A 60 -1.91 16.63 0.89
N ALA A 61 -1.54 17.68 0.18
CA ALA A 61 -2.53 18.54 -0.49
C ALA A 61 -3.32 17.75 -1.54
N THR A 62 -2.62 16.96 -2.35
CA THR A 62 -3.27 16.14 -3.38
C THR A 62 -4.18 15.10 -2.74
N VAL A 63 -3.70 14.43 -1.69
CA VAL A 63 -4.48 13.39 -1.01
C VAL A 63 -5.69 14.00 -0.31
N GLN A 64 -5.54 15.17 0.30
CA GLN A 64 -6.67 15.87 0.92
C GLN A 64 -7.75 16.23 -0.09
N ASN A 65 -7.35 16.71 -1.26
CA ASN A 65 -8.29 17.03 -2.33
C ASN A 65 -9.06 15.80 -2.80
N LEU A 66 -8.37 14.68 -2.99
CA LEU A 66 -9.00 13.43 -3.40
C LEU A 66 -9.93 12.90 -2.31
N ASN A 67 -9.50 13.00 -1.06
CA ASN A 67 -10.31 12.54 0.08
C ASN A 67 -11.58 13.36 0.21
N ARG A 68 -11.47 14.68 0.02
CA ARG A 68 -12.63 15.58 0.04
C ARG A 68 -13.57 15.29 -1.13
N ASP A 69 -13.01 15.16 -2.34
CA ASP A 69 -13.83 15.07 -3.56
C ASP A 69 -14.51 13.72 -3.70
N TYR A 70 -13.87 12.63 -3.26
CA TYR A 70 -14.38 11.28 -3.47
C TYR A 70 -14.88 10.59 -2.22
N ARG A 71 -14.55 11.10 -1.02
CA ARG A 71 -14.96 10.48 0.24
C ARG A 71 -15.62 11.46 1.20
N ALA A 72 -15.78 12.71 0.79
CA ALA A 72 -16.38 13.78 1.60
C ALA A 72 -15.65 14.02 2.92
N LYS A 73 -14.34 13.77 2.94
CA LYS A 73 -13.49 14.01 4.11
C LYS A 73 -12.41 15.02 3.75
N ASP A 74 -12.59 16.27 4.18
CA ASP A 74 -11.65 17.35 3.85
C ASP A 74 -10.47 17.35 4.82
N LYS A 75 -9.65 16.30 4.72
CA LYS A 75 -8.44 16.16 5.54
C LYS A 75 -7.44 15.26 4.79
N PRO A 76 -6.15 15.42 5.07
CA PRO A 76 -5.17 14.47 4.53
C PRO A 76 -5.26 13.13 5.25
N THR A 77 -4.81 12.08 4.60
CA THR A 77 -4.62 10.77 5.18
C THR A 77 -3.32 10.20 4.60
N ASN A 78 -2.88 9.05 5.10
CA ASN A 78 -1.61 8.47 4.65
C ASN A 78 -1.72 7.78 3.29
N VAL A 79 -2.80 7.04 3.06
CA VAL A 79 -2.99 6.28 1.82
C VAL A 79 -4.47 6.23 1.46
N LEU A 80 -4.74 6.31 0.16
CA LEU A 80 -6.09 6.11 -0.39
C LEU A 80 -6.01 5.00 -1.43
N SER A 81 -7.05 4.17 -1.48
CA SER A 81 -7.19 3.12 -2.49
C SER A 81 -8.50 3.31 -3.23
N PHE A 82 -8.43 3.34 -4.56
CA PHE A 82 -9.61 3.49 -5.41
C PHE A 82 -9.69 2.29 -6.34
N PRO A 83 -10.66 1.37 -6.12
CA PRO A 83 -10.77 0.20 -7.01
C PRO A 83 -11.15 0.61 -8.41
N ALA A 84 -10.59 -0.08 -9.39
CA ALA A 84 -11.01 0.07 -10.78
C ALA A 84 -12.26 -0.76 -11.02
N VAL A 85 -13.04 -0.37 -12.01
CA VAL A 85 -14.32 -1.00 -12.29
C VAL A 85 -14.17 -2.20 -13.23
N HIS A 86 -13.25 -2.11 -14.18
CA HIS A 86 -13.11 -3.12 -15.22
C HIS A 86 -11.66 -3.44 -15.54
N GLY A 87 -11.47 -4.62 -16.13
CA GLY A 87 -10.21 -5.00 -16.72
C GLY A 87 -9.18 -5.51 -15.73
N PRO A 88 -7.94 -5.63 -16.18
CA PRO A 88 -6.87 -6.16 -15.34
C PRO A 88 -6.36 -5.16 -14.29
N LEU A 89 -6.71 -3.88 -14.42
CA LEU A 89 -6.29 -2.88 -13.43
C LEU A 89 -7.05 -3.08 -12.13
N LEU A 90 -6.32 -3.32 -11.05
CA LEU A 90 -6.90 -3.45 -9.71
C LEU A 90 -7.42 -2.12 -9.20
N GLY A 91 -6.68 -1.07 -9.44
CA GLY A 91 -7.04 0.27 -9.02
C GLY A 91 -5.81 1.13 -8.76
N ASP A 92 -6.03 2.20 -8.01
CA ASP A 92 -5.02 3.19 -7.69
C ASP A 92 -4.77 3.22 -6.18
N VAL A 93 -3.49 3.28 -5.81
CA VAL A 93 -3.05 3.53 -4.43
C VAL A 93 -2.33 4.87 -4.44
N ILE A 94 -2.79 5.81 -3.63
CA ILE A 94 -2.19 7.15 -3.56
C ILE A 94 -1.66 7.37 -2.16
N ILE A 95 -0.38 7.74 -2.04
CA ILE A 95 0.32 7.84 -0.77
C ILE A 95 0.79 9.28 -0.55
N ALA A 96 0.53 9.82 0.65
CA ALA A 96 0.85 11.19 1.01
C ALA A 96 2.20 11.24 1.72
N TYR A 97 3.15 11.94 1.13
CA TYR A 97 4.53 11.99 1.62
C TYR A 97 4.63 12.52 3.06
N GLU A 98 4.07 13.69 3.31
CA GLU A 98 4.25 14.36 4.61
C GLU A 98 3.62 13.56 5.75
N THR A 99 2.42 13.00 5.51
CA THR A 99 1.77 12.16 6.51
C THR A 99 2.59 10.89 6.77
N LEU A 100 3.09 10.26 5.71
CA LEU A 100 3.92 9.06 5.83
C LEU A 100 5.16 9.33 6.68
N VAL A 101 5.88 10.41 6.40
CA VAL A 101 7.12 10.74 7.11
C VAL A 101 6.83 11.07 8.57
N ARG A 102 5.76 11.81 8.83
CA ARG A 102 5.37 12.15 10.19
C ARG A 102 5.04 10.90 11.01
N GLU A 103 4.24 10.01 10.45
CA GLU A 103 3.87 8.77 11.12
C GLU A 103 5.07 7.88 11.38
N ALA A 104 5.96 7.78 10.41
CA ALA A 104 7.18 6.99 10.57
C ALA A 104 8.03 7.52 11.72
N ALA A 105 8.17 8.85 11.82
CA ALA A 105 8.90 9.47 12.92
C ALA A 105 8.22 9.22 14.27
N GLU A 106 6.91 9.33 14.32
CA GLU A 106 6.15 9.10 15.55
C GLU A 106 6.29 7.65 16.04
N GLU A 107 6.34 6.71 15.12
CA GLU A 107 6.48 5.29 15.45
C GLU A 107 7.93 4.82 15.50
N ASN A 108 8.86 5.72 15.22
CA ASN A 108 10.29 5.44 15.26
C ASN A 108 10.69 4.30 14.31
N ILE A 109 10.19 4.37 13.09
CA ILE A 109 10.51 3.41 12.03
C ILE A 109 11.03 4.16 10.81
N PRO A 110 11.83 3.48 9.95
CA PRO A 110 12.28 4.13 8.72
C PRO A 110 11.09 4.47 7.81
N PRO A 111 11.11 5.64 7.17
CA PRO A 111 10.05 5.98 6.20
C PRO A 111 9.85 4.94 5.12
N ARG A 112 10.93 4.31 4.67
CA ARG A 112 10.85 3.25 3.67
C ARG A 112 9.99 2.07 4.15
N ASP A 113 10.14 1.69 5.42
CA ASP A 113 9.37 0.59 5.99
C ASP A 113 7.89 0.96 6.11
N HIS A 114 7.60 2.19 6.48
CA HIS A 114 6.22 2.65 6.55
C HIS A 114 5.59 2.73 5.16
N LEU A 115 6.36 3.16 4.17
CA LEU A 115 5.91 3.16 2.77
C LEU A 115 5.56 1.75 2.31
N THR A 116 6.38 0.78 2.69
CA THR A 116 6.14 -0.63 2.37
C THR A 116 4.81 -1.10 2.97
N LEU A 117 4.57 -0.77 4.24
CA LEU A 117 3.30 -1.10 4.89
C LEU A 117 2.11 -0.47 4.17
N LEU A 118 2.18 0.81 3.85
CA LEU A 118 1.07 1.50 3.20
C LEU A 118 0.79 0.94 1.82
N THR A 119 1.84 0.56 1.09
CA THR A 119 1.69 -0.05 -0.23
C THR A 119 1.00 -1.41 -0.14
N VAL A 120 1.45 -2.26 0.77
CA VAL A 120 0.84 -3.57 0.99
C VAL A 120 -0.62 -3.40 1.41
N HIS A 121 -0.87 -2.50 2.35
CA HIS A 121 -2.22 -2.25 2.86
C HIS A 121 -3.17 -1.82 1.73
N GLY A 122 -2.74 -0.85 0.92
CA GLY A 122 -3.55 -0.37 -0.19
C GLY A 122 -3.81 -1.46 -1.23
N LEU A 123 -2.79 -2.25 -1.55
CA LEU A 123 -2.94 -3.34 -2.50
C LEU A 123 -3.92 -4.39 -1.97
N LEU A 124 -3.83 -4.76 -0.70
CA LEU A 124 -4.74 -5.76 -0.13
C LEU A 124 -6.19 -5.28 -0.17
N HIS A 125 -6.43 -3.99 0.06
CA HIS A 125 -7.78 -3.43 -0.10
C HIS A 125 -8.30 -3.63 -1.53
N LEU A 126 -7.45 -3.37 -2.52
CA LEU A 126 -7.84 -3.54 -3.92
C LEU A 126 -8.09 -5.01 -4.28
N LEU A 127 -7.48 -5.92 -3.53
CA LEU A 127 -7.69 -7.36 -3.72
C LEU A 127 -8.88 -7.89 -2.91
N GLY A 128 -9.59 -7.02 -2.20
CA GLY A 128 -10.83 -7.39 -1.52
C GLY A 128 -10.74 -7.52 -0.01
N TYR A 129 -9.56 -7.34 0.57
CA TYR A 129 -9.43 -7.36 2.03
C TYR A 129 -9.95 -6.06 2.63
N ASP A 130 -10.52 -6.15 3.82
CA ASP A 130 -11.08 -5.00 4.50
C ASP A 130 -10.87 -5.13 6.00
N HIS A 131 -11.24 -4.10 6.76
CA HIS A 131 -11.15 -4.13 8.21
C HIS A 131 -12.38 -3.48 8.86
N GLU A 132 -13.55 -3.69 8.22
CA GLU A 132 -14.82 -3.19 8.76
C GLU A 132 -15.31 -4.02 9.94
N THR A 133 -14.99 -5.31 9.97
CA THR A 133 -15.30 -6.18 11.11
C THR A 133 -14.02 -6.59 11.79
N GLU A 134 -14.14 -7.03 13.06
CA GLU A 134 -12.98 -7.49 13.81
C GLU A 134 -12.32 -8.69 13.13
N ALA A 135 -13.12 -9.63 12.63
CA ALA A 135 -12.58 -10.79 11.94
C ALA A 135 -11.81 -10.40 10.67
N GLN A 136 -12.35 -9.44 9.91
CA GLN A 136 -11.66 -8.93 8.72
C GLN A 136 -10.36 -8.23 9.09
N ALA A 137 -10.38 -7.43 10.16
CA ALA A 137 -9.18 -6.71 10.61
C ALA A 137 -8.09 -7.71 11.01
N VAL A 138 -8.44 -8.73 11.77
CA VAL A 138 -7.48 -9.75 12.21
C VAL A 138 -6.85 -10.45 11.00
N ALA A 139 -7.67 -10.84 10.03
CA ALA A 139 -7.18 -11.54 8.84
C ALA A 139 -6.25 -10.65 8.01
N MET A 140 -6.63 -9.41 7.80
CA MET A 140 -5.84 -8.47 7.04
C MET A 140 -4.52 -8.15 7.73
N GLU A 141 -4.55 -7.89 9.04
CA GLU A 141 -3.35 -7.60 9.81
C GLU A 141 -2.39 -8.79 9.83
N ALA A 142 -2.91 -10.01 9.96
CA ALA A 142 -2.08 -11.21 9.92
C ALA A 142 -1.37 -11.35 8.57
N LEU A 143 -2.07 -11.07 7.51
CA LEU A 143 -1.50 -11.14 6.16
C LEU A 143 -0.45 -10.05 5.95
N GLU A 144 -0.74 -8.82 6.36
CA GLU A 144 0.22 -7.72 6.32
C GLU A 144 1.50 -8.08 7.08
N THR A 145 1.35 -8.58 8.29
CA THR A 145 2.47 -8.99 9.12
C THR A 145 3.32 -10.05 8.44
N SER A 146 2.67 -11.06 7.87
CA SER A 146 3.37 -12.14 7.18
C SER A 146 4.17 -11.62 5.99
N ILE A 147 3.59 -10.74 5.19
CA ILE A 147 4.26 -10.16 4.02
C ILE A 147 5.46 -9.31 4.47
N LEU A 148 5.25 -8.44 5.45
CA LEU A 148 6.29 -7.50 5.88
C LEU A 148 7.42 -8.19 6.62
N THR A 149 7.13 -9.17 7.47
CA THR A 149 8.19 -9.92 8.14
C THR A 149 9.01 -10.73 7.14
N GLY A 150 8.39 -11.19 6.06
CA GLY A 150 9.11 -11.83 4.96
C GLY A 150 10.10 -10.90 4.26
N LEU A 151 9.89 -9.59 4.36
CA LEU A 151 10.80 -8.58 3.84
C LEU A 151 11.82 -8.10 4.88
N GLY A 152 11.81 -8.69 6.08
CA GLY A 152 12.71 -8.29 7.15
C GLY A 152 12.24 -7.09 7.94
N ILE A 153 10.99 -6.70 7.79
CA ILE A 153 10.41 -5.57 8.51
C ILE A 153 9.72 -6.09 9.77
N LYS A 154 9.92 -5.40 10.89
CA LYS A 154 9.29 -5.78 12.15
C LYS A 154 7.78 -5.74 12.04
N ASP A 155 7.11 -6.55 12.86
CA ASP A 155 5.66 -6.62 12.92
C ASP A 155 5.06 -5.21 12.95
N PRO A 156 4.32 -4.82 11.92
CA PRO A 156 3.77 -3.46 11.84
C PRO A 156 2.66 -3.20 12.86
N HIS A 157 2.15 -4.25 13.49
CA HIS A 157 1.04 -4.12 14.44
C HIS A 157 1.51 -4.31 15.88
N ALA A 158 2.81 -4.47 16.10
CA ALA A 158 3.35 -4.63 17.44
C ALA A 158 3.37 -3.30 18.18
N ALA A 159 3.23 -3.37 19.53
CA ALA A 159 3.42 -2.23 20.42
C ALA A 159 2.53 -1.02 20.11
N GLY A 160 1.33 -1.27 19.59
CA GLY A 160 0.37 -0.20 19.37
C GLY A 160 0.68 0.73 18.22
N ARG A 161 1.39 0.28 17.21
CA ARG A 161 1.66 1.08 16.02
C ARG A 161 0.36 1.52 15.36
N MET A 162 0.39 2.73 14.79
CA MET A 162 -0.78 3.27 14.12
C MET A 162 -1.10 2.52 12.84
N MET A 163 -2.38 2.24 12.66
CA MET A 163 -2.87 1.67 11.41
C MET A 163 -3.31 2.78 10.47
N PRO A 164 -3.35 2.52 9.16
CA PRO A 164 -3.96 3.48 8.23
C PRO A 164 -5.40 3.77 8.60
N ASP A 165 -5.81 4.99 8.37
CA ASP A 165 -7.13 5.49 8.74
C ASP A 165 -8.24 4.92 7.88
N GLY A 166 -9.27 4.38 8.54
CA GLY A 166 -10.56 4.11 7.93
C GLY A 166 -10.58 3.07 6.83
N PRO A 167 -11.77 2.70 6.36
CA PRO A 167 -11.88 1.80 5.22
C PRO A 167 -11.31 2.47 3.98
N ASN A 168 -10.59 1.74 3.17
CA ASN A 168 -9.96 2.24 1.94
C ASN A 168 -8.85 3.26 2.19
N ALA A 169 -8.38 3.38 3.39
CA ALA A 169 -7.24 4.24 3.71
C ALA A 169 -5.99 3.40 3.84
#